data_6c80686695d7d076366699da06a1ce11
#
_entry.id   6c80686695d7d076366699da06a1ce11
#
_cell.length_a   1.000
_cell.length_b   1.000
_cell.length_c   1.000
_cell.angle_alpha   90.00
_cell.angle_beta   90.00
_cell.angle_gamma   90.00
#
_symmetry.space_group_name_H-M   'P 1'
#
loop_
_entity.id
_entity.type
_entity.pdbx_description
1 polymer ?
#
loop_
_entity_poly.entity_id
_entity_poly.type
_entity_poly.pdbx_seq_one_letter_code
_entity_poly.pdbx_strand_id
1 'polypeptide(L)'
;MEPTTLAPAPPPEKTSTPRPGARDYDAIVVGGGHNGLTATAYLARAGLRVICLERRGVLGGACVTEELWPGARVSRASYVVSMLQPKIVSDLRLADFGYRAIPLDPAYVSLTDQGPIFFFNEVERTAASIAKQSRKDAEAYPDFEALMGRAARFVKPMMLREAPALGSRAPGDLAALLREAGRMAGFSKREVHELVRVFTMSVGDLLDDHFELDGLKGSTASSGVVGVWAGPRTPGTAYNLLHHALGECGGIQGAWGQVIGGMGAISRAMARSAEDAGAEILTGAEVASIDVRNGSAVGVTLADGTELRAPVVASGAHPKTTVLDLAGAEHFPAEIGEDMRRYRTRGGSVKVNLVLSEPPRYEGVTDEEQQLMMTAGVNICPSIDYLERAWQDATLGRPAEHPYVEAELPSAVDATLTDDDRWVMTMFTQYGPPNEQDWKPGDRERYGDTCIEQLSRFAPNLPDAVLEREVLAPPDLERIFGLQGGSIFQGEQGLDQMAFMRPHPELAQYATPVDGLYLCGAGTHPGGGVTGCSGHNAAHRILKDRRRARRPWRRAKASA
;
A
#
# COMPACT_ATOMS: atom_id res chain seq x y z
N MET A 1 26.93 18.50 -12.07
CA MET A 1 26.33 18.93 -10.79
C MET A 1 27.20 18.34 -9.70
N GLU A 2 27.77 19.15 -8.80
CA GLU A 2 28.56 18.64 -7.70
C GLU A 2 27.72 17.77 -6.76
N PRO A 3 28.24 16.67 -6.22
CA PRO A 3 27.51 15.83 -5.29
C PRO A 3 27.30 16.59 -3.96
N THR A 4 26.06 16.90 -3.65
CA THR A 4 25.68 17.48 -2.35
C THR A 4 25.94 16.41 -1.29
N THR A 5 26.91 16.62 -0.45
CA THR A 5 27.20 15.77 0.72
C THR A 5 25.97 15.71 1.63
N LEU A 6 25.35 14.54 1.67
CA LEU A 6 24.20 14.26 2.55
C LEU A 6 24.66 14.16 4.01
N ALA A 7 23.97 14.84 4.91
CA ALA A 7 24.19 14.71 6.33
C ALA A 7 23.91 13.27 6.81
N PRO A 8 24.71 12.71 7.73
CA PRO A 8 24.52 11.35 8.23
C PRO A 8 23.14 11.18 8.86
N ALA A 9 22.57 9.97 8.73
CA ALA A 9 21.30 9.62 9.35
C ALA A 9 21.37 9.83 10.87
N PRO A 10 20.33 10.43 11.48
CA PRO A 10 20.32 10.63 12.93
C PRO A 10 20.29 9.27 13.66
N PRO A 11 20.89 9.20 14.87
CA PRO A 11 20.95 7.97 15.66
C PRO A 11 19.56 7.44 16.02
N PRO A 12 19.41 6.13 16.33
CA PRO A 12 18.15 5.53 16.71
C PRO A 12 17.55 6.25 17.92
N GLU A 13 16.26 6.57 17.80
CA GLU A 13 15.52 7.39 18.76
C GLU A 13 15.33 6.66 20.10
N LYS A 14 15.49 7.41 21.18
CA LYS A 14 15.14 6.95 22.53
C LYS A 14 13.61 6.90 22.66
N THR A 15 13.05 5.69 22.67
CA THR A 15 11.64 5.47 23.02
C THR A 15 11.38 5.90 24.45
N SER A 16 10.48 6.85 24.67
CA SER A 16 10.05 7.24 26.01
C SER A 16 9.19 6.10 26.59
N THR A 17 9.67 5.47 27.65
CA THR A 17 8.84 4.54 28.43
C THR A 17 7.74 5.35 29.13
N PRO A 18 6.44 5.01 28.97
CA PRO A 18 5.38 5.68 29.72
C PRO A 18 5.62 5.46 31.22
N ARG A 19 5.54 6.52 32.00
CA ARG A 19 5.50 6.37 33.44
C ARG A 19 4.14 5.76 33.83
N PRO A 20 4.08 4.69 34.67
CA PRO A 20 2.86 4.18 35.20
C PRO A 20 2.18 5.27 36.07
N GLY A 21 1.08 5.78 35.58
CA GLY A 21 0.24 6.74 36.26
C GLY A 21 -0.83 7.18 35.26
N ALA A 22 -2.08 6.84 35.53
CA ALA A 22 -3.23 7.02 34.66
C ALA A 22 -3.28 8.42 34.02
N ARG A 23 -2.71 8.56 32.85
CA ARG A 23 -2.96 9.71 31.97
C ARG A 23 -4.14 9.37 31.10
N ASP A 24 -5.24 10.09 31.27
CA ASP A 24 -6.37 10.01 30.35
C ASP A 24 -5.97 10.69 29.04
N TYR A 25 -5.96 9.92 27.94
CA TYR A 25 -5.80 10.44 26.59
C TYR A 25 -7.15 10.88 26.01
N ASP A 26 -7.14 11.77 25.03
CA ASP A 26 -8.32 12.09 24.23
C ASP A 26 -8.56 11.04 23.14
N ALA A 27 -7.49 10.41 22.66
CA ALA A 27 -7.54 9.33 21.70
C ALA A 27 -6.35 8.38 21.83
N ILE A 28 -6.60 7.09 21.62
CA ILE A 28 -5.58 6.05 21.47
C ILE A 28 -5.63 5.56 20.01
N VAL A 29 -4.46 5.46 19.37
CA VAL A 29 -4.32 4.86 18.04
C VAL A 29 -3.60 3.53 18.18
N VAL A 30 -4.23 2.45 17.72
CA VAL A 30 -3.68 1.09 17.75
C VAL A 30 -3.01 0.79 16.40
N GLY A 31 -1.70 0.56 16.42
CA GLY A 31 -0.87 0.29 15.26
C GLY A 31 -0.15 1.52 14.70
N GLY A 32 1.20 1.47 14.73
CA GLY A 32 2.13 2.49 14.22
C GLY A 32 2.48 2.33 12.73
N GLY A 33 1.59 1.74 11.92
CA GLY A 33 1.71 1.77 10.46
C GLY A 33 1.42 3.16 9.89
N HIS A 34 1.79 3.41 8.64
CA HIS A 34 1.66 4.73 7.99
C HIS A 34 0.25 5.37 8.13
N ASN A 35 -0.83 4.59 8.10
CA ASN A 35 -2.19 5.11 8.30
C ASN A 35 -2.47 5.47 9.77
N GLY A 36 -2.03 4.65 10.73
CA GLY A 36 -2.14 4.95 12.15
C GLY A 36 -1.34 6.20 12.52
N LEU A 37 -0.10 6.33 12.02
CA LEU A 37 0.73 7.52 12.21
C LEU A 37 0.11 8.77 11.57
N THR A 38 -0.51 8.64 10.39
CA THR A 38 -1.28 9.71 9.76
C THR A 38 -2.45 10.14 10.66
N ALA A 39 -3.25 9.20 11.17
CA ALA A 39 -4.36 9.52 12.07
C ALA A 39 -3.85 10.20 13.35
N THR A 40 -2.78 9.69 13.95
CA THR A 40 -2.13 10.26 15.13
C THR A 40 -1.73 11.72 14.91
N ALA A 41 -1.04 12.01 13.79
CA ALA A 41 -0.59 13.35 13.47
C ALA A 41 -1.75 14.34 13.26
N TYR A 42 -2.79 13.94 12.53
CA TYR A 42 -3.97 14.81 12.34
C TYR A 42 -4.74 15.08 13.63
N LEU A 43 -4.90 14.07 14.49
CA LEU A 43 -5.58 14.21 15.78
C LEU A 43 -4.78 15.10 16.75
N ALA A 44 -3.47 14.89 16.84
CA ALA A 44 -2.59 15.72 17.67
C ALA A 44 -2.56 17.18 17.20
N ARG A 45 -2.43 17.43 15.88
CA ARG A 45 -2.52 18.79 15.29
C ARG A 45 -3.87 19.48 15.55
N ALA A 46 -4.93 18.70 15.75
CA ALA A 46 -6.22 19.23 16.17
C ALA A 46 -6.34 19.52 17.68
N GLY A 47 -5.23 19.36 18.44
CA GLY A 47 -5.14 19.67 19.87
C GLY A 47 -5.63 18.56 20.79
N LEU A 48 -5.70 17.30 20.31
CA LEU A 48 -6.01 16.15 21.16
C LEU A 48 -4.73 15.62 21.80
N ARG A 49 -4.83 15.12 23.05
CA ARG A 49 -3.79 14.29 23.67
C ARG A 49 -3.91 12.88 23.08
N VAL A 50 -2.95 12.50 22.25
CA VAL A 50 -2.98 11.23 21.50
C VAL A 50 -1.78 10.37 21.88
N ILE A 51 -2.03 9.06 22.05
CA ILE A 51 -0.97 8.06 22.09
C ILE A 51 -1.16 7.08 20.94
N CYS A 52 -0.06 6.74 20.25
CA CYS A 52 0.00 5.68 19.26
C CYS A 52 0.77 4.49 19.84
N LEU A 53 0.20 3.29 19.70
CA LEU A 53 0.73 2.05 20.27
C LEU A 53 1.10 1.09 19.13
N GLU A 54 2.38 0.72 19.07
CA GLU A 54 2.90 -0.22 18.05
C GLU A 54 3.47 -1.48 18.74
N ARG A 55 3.04 -2.67 18.30
CA ARG A 55 3.49 -3.94 18.87
C ARG A 55 4.96 -4.26 18.60
N ARG A 56 5.48 -3.85 17.43
CA ARG A 56 6.88 -4.06 17.05
C ARG A 56 7.77 -3.00 17.70
N GLY A 57 9.07 -3.30 17.80
CA GLY A 57 10.09 -2.32 18.23
C GLY A 57 10.39 -1.26 17.16
N VAL A 58 9.72 -1.29 16.00
CA VAL A 58 9.94 -0.40 14.86
C VAL A 58 8.60 0.06 14.29
N LEU A 59 8.52 1.34 13.92
CA LEU A 59 7.34 1.94 13.31
C LEU A 59 7.25 1.66 11.81
N GLY A 60 6.03 1.72 11.28
CA GLY A 60 5.77 1.72 9.83
C GLY A 60 4.89 0.58 9.35
N GLY A 61 4.72 -0.49 10.12
CA GLY A 61 4.02 -1.68 9.65
C GLY A 61 4.70 -2.23 8.39
N ALA A 62 3.98 -2.33 7.26
CA ALA A 62 4.55 -2.73 5.98
C ALA A 62 5.37 -1.61 5.28
N CYS A 63 5.27 -0.37 5.76
CA CYS A 63 6.06 0.78 5.27
C CYS A 63 7.27 1.00 6.19
N VAL A 64 8.19 0.02 6.19
CA VAL A 64 9.34 -0.05 7.10
C VAL A 64 10.63 -0.30 6.33
N THR A 65 11.73 0.27 6.81
CA THR A 65 13.11 -0.05 6.40
C THR A 65 13.84 -0.56 7.63
N GLU A 66 14.41 -1.75 7.54
CA GLU A 66 15.10 -2.43 8.63
C GLU A 66 16.53 -2.79 8.20
N GLU A 67 17.47 -2.73 9.11
CA GLU A 67 18.80 -3.29 8.91
C GLU A 67 18.72 -4.79 9.12
N LEU A 68 18.52 -5.54 8.02
CA LEU A 68 18.38 -7.01 8.05
C LEU A 68 19.73 -7.70 8.19
N TRP A 69 20.73 -7.13 7.58
CA TRP A 69 22.11 -7.61 7.65
C TRP A 69 23.01 -6.43 8.02
N PRO A 70 24.11 -6.64 8.75
CA PRO A 70 24.97 -5.55 9.18
C PRO A 70 25.36 -4.63 8.03
N GLY A 71 25.05 -3.34 8.15
CA GLY A 71 25.33 -2.32 7.16
C GLY A 71 24.42 -2.36 5.92
N ALA A 72 23.37 -3.18 5.87
CA ALA A 72 22.42 -3.22 4.76
C ALA A 72 20.97 -2.98 5.23
N ARG A 73 20.38 -1.88 4.77
CA ARG A 73 19.03 -1.41 5.14
C ARG A 73 18.07 -1.70 4.00
N VAL A 74 17.01 -2.43 4.29
CA VAL A 74 16.07 -2.96 3.31
C VAL A 74 14.65 -2.47 3.58
N SER A 75 13.99 -2.00 2.55
CA SER A 75 12.54 -1.76 2.54
C SER A 75 11.82 -3.09 2.43
N ARG A 76 11.51 -3.68 3.60
CA ARG A 76 11.27 -5.10 3.76
C ARG A 76 9.99 -5.61 3.12
N ALA A 77 8.95 -4.77 3.03
CA ALA A 77 7.68 -5.12 2.39
C ALA A 77 7.33 -4.14 1.27
N SER A 78 6.87 -2.91 1.55
CA SER A 78 6.73 -1.88 0.51
C SER A 78 8.12 -1.41 0.05
N TYR A 79 8.29 -1.09 -1.22
CA TYR A 79 9.61 -0.84 -1.81
C TYR A 79 9.68 0.43 -2.66
N VAL A 80 8.55 0.91 -3.18
CA VAL A 80 8.44 2.17 -3.95
C VAL A 80 7.29 3.02 -3.41
N VAL A 81 7.40 4.33 -3.61
CA VAL A 81 6.31 5.27 -3.34
C VAL A 81 5.68 5.71 -4.65
N SER A 82 4.35 5.58 -4.74
CA SER A 82 3.56 6.10 -5.85
C SER A 82 2.25 6.72 -5.37
N MET A 83 1.70 6.25 -4.25
CA MET A 83 0.32 6.53 -3.85
C MET A 83 0.19 7.49 -2.67
N LEU A 84 1.29 7.89 -2.04
CA LEU A 84 1.24 8.83 -0.91
C LEU A 84 0.65 10.17 -1.37
N GLN A 85 -0.45 10.58 -0.74
CA GLN A 85 -1.19 11.74 -1.22
C GLN A 85 -0.46 13.05 -0.93
N PRO A 86 -0.27 13.92 -1.93
CA PRO A 86 0.42 15.21 -1.78
C PRO A 86 -0.19 16.10 -0.69
N LYS A 87 -1.51 16.02 -0.51
CA LYS A 87 -2.19 16.74 0.57
C LYS A 87 -1.69 16.30 1.94
N ILE A 88 -1.49 15.01 2.17
CA ILE A 88 -0.99 14.48 3.44
C ILE A 88 0.47 14.88 3.65
N VAL A 89 1.29 14.81 2.61
CA VAL A 89 2.68 15.27 2.65
C VAL A 89 2.75 16.76 3.06
N SER A 90 1.90 17.59 2.47
CA SER A 90 1.84 19.03 2.76
C SER A 90 1.25 19.33 4.13
N ASP A 91 0.07 18.75 4.47
CA ASP A 91 -0.62 19.03 5.74
C ASP A 91 0.23 18.63 6.95
N LEU A 92 0.94 17.51 6.85
CA LEU A 92 1.82 16.99 7.91
C LEU A 92 3.25 17.53 7.81
N ARG A 93 3.56 18.35 6.80
CA ARG A 93 4.88 18.94 6.59
C ARG A 93 6.00 17.88 6.55
N LEU A 94 5.76 16.73 5.90
CA LEU A 94 6.66 15.58 5.97
C LEU A 94 8.08 15.88 5.49
N ALA A 95 8.24 16.82 4.54
CA ALA A 95 9.55 17.25 4.07
C ALA A 95 10.40 17.88 5.18
N ASP A 96 9.79 18.64 6.13
CA ASP A 96 10.48 19.24 7.26
C ASP A 96 10.98 18.18 8.25
N PHE A 97 10.40 16.98 8.20
CA PHE A 97 10.73 15.84 9.04
C PHE A 97 11.56 14.76 8.33
N GLY A 98 12.11 15.10 7.15
CA GLY A 98 13.08 14.27 6.44
C GLY A 98 12.49 13.38 5.35
N TYR A 99 11.20 13.50 5.00
CA TYR A 99 10.65 12.81 3.83
C TYR A 99 11.18 13.43 2.53
N ARG A 100 11.81 12.60 1.72
CA ARG A 100 12.25 12.95 0.36
C ARG A 100 12.04 11.76 -0.56
N ALA A 101 11.38 11.98 -1.69
CA ALA A 101 11.20 10.98 -2.73
C ALA A 101 11.76 11.51 -4.06
N ILE A 102 12.35 10.61 -4.84
CA ILE A 102 12.91 10.88 -6.16
C ILE A 102 12.04 10.12 -7.17
N PRO A 103 11.33 10.80 -8.09
CA PRO A 103 10.60 10.11 -9.15
C PRO A 103 11.56 9.35 -10.05
N LEU A 104 11.18 8.12 -10.42
CA LEU A 104 11.92 7.28 -11.35
C LEU A 104 11.59 7.67 -12.79
N ASP A 105 12.59 7.76 -13.66
CA ASP A 105 12.41 7.98 -15.09
C ASP A 105 13.55 7.32 -15.90
N PRO A 106 13.31 6.15 -16.50
CA PRO A 106 12.03 5.44 -16.63
C PRO A 106 11.50 4.93 -15.28
N ALA A 107 10.17 4.84 -15.16
CA ALA A 107 9.52 4.26 -13.98
C ALA A 107 9.83 2.76 -13.88
N TYR A 108 9.74 2.06 -15.01
CA TYR A 108 10.14 0.65 -15.11
C TYR A 108 10.55 0.27 -16.53
N VAL A 109 11.16 -0.89 -16.67
CA VAL A 109 11.63 -1.48 -17.93
C VAL A 109 11.10 -2.90 -18.02
N SER A 110 10.38 -3.24 -19.08
CA SER A 110 9.96 -4.60 -19.36
C SER A 110 11.04 -5.33 -20.16
N LEU A 111 11.54 -6.44 -19.62
CA LEU A 111 12.45 -7.32 -20.34
C LEU A 111 11.67 -8.29 -21.21
N THR A 112 11.92 -8.27 -22.51
CA THR A 112 11.32 -9.16 -23.50
C THR A 112 12.40 -9.82 -24.35
N ASP A 113 12.06 -10.94 -25.00
CA ASP A 113 13.00 -11.62 -25.92
C ASP A 113 13.34 -10.78 -27.18
N GLN A 114 12.60 -9.70 -27.42
CA GLN A 114 12.86 -8.74 -28.51
C GLN A 114 13.64 -7.49 -28.07
N GLY A 115 14.09 -7.47 -26.79
CA GLY A 115 14.76 -6.35 -26.16
C GLY A 115 13.89 -5.61 -25.14
N PRO A 116 14.44 -4.62 -24.44
CA PRO A 116 13.73 -3.89 -23.38
C PRO A 116 12.70 -2.90 -23.94
N ILE A 117 11.58 -2.76 -23.23
CA ILE A 117 10.60 -1.68 -23.41
C ILE A 117 10.71 -0.76 -22.19
N PHE A 118 11.09 0.51 -22.40
CA PHE A 118 11.22 1.50 -21.35
C PHE A 118 9.93 2.30 -21.19
N PHE A 119 9.43 2.39 -19.95
CA PHE A 119 8.25 3.16 -19.59
C PHE A 119 8.67 4.45 -18.87
N PHE A 120 8.69 5.54 -19.61
CA PHE A 120 9.05 6.87 -19.12
C PHE A 120 7.81 7.62 -18.60
N ASN A 121 8.05 8.65 -17.78
CA ASN A 121 6.98 9.56 -17.36
C ASN A 121 6.41 10.37 -18.53
N GLU A 122 7.17 10.56 -19.60
CA GLU A 122 6.71 11.17 -20.85
C GLU A 122 6.15 10.10 -21.80
N VAL A 123 4.87 10.26 -22.19
CA VAL A 123 4.13 9.32 -23.04
C VAL A 123 4.83 9.09 -24.39
N GLU A 124 5.35 10.15 -24.98
CA GLU A 124 6.02 10.11 -26.29
C GLU A 124 7.32 9.30 -26.25
N ARG A 125 8.07 9.37 -25.14
CA ARG A 125 9.30 8.57 -24.95
C ARG A 125 8.97 7.09 -24.80
N THR A 126 7.90 6.77 -24.06
CA THR A 126 7.40 5.39 -23.94
C THR A 126 6.92 4.86 -25.28
N ALA A 127 6.13 5.64 -26.03
CA ALA A 127 5.67 5.27 -27.37
C ALA A 127 6.86 5.03 -28.32
N ALA A 128 7.91 5.86 -28.26
CA ALA A 128 9.11 5.66 -29.06
C ALA A 128 9.88 4.38 -28.68
N SER A 129 9.87 3.99 -27.40
CA SER A 129 10.42 2.71 -26.95
C SER A 129 9.60 1.52 -27.49
N ILE A 130 8.28 1.57 -27.38
CA ILE A 130 7.36 0.55 -27.92
C ILE A 130 7.53 0.40 -29.43
N ALA A 131 7.73 1.51 -30.16
CA ALA A 131 7.87 1.52 -31.62
C ALA A 131 9.06 0.67 -32.14
N LYS A 132 10.05 0.39 -31.28
CA LYS A 132 11.16 -0.52 -31.60
C LYS A 132 10.68 -1.95 -31.86
N GLN A 133 9.52 -2.36 -31.29
CA GLN A 133 8.95 -3.69 -31.40
C GLN A 133 7.57 -3.71 -32.08
N SER A 134 6.71 -2.70 -31.86
CA SER A 134 5.39 -2.58 -32.47
C SER A 134 5.04 -1.12 -32.77
N ARG A 135 5.04 -0.75 -34.05
CA ARG A 135 4.61 0.59 -34.46
C ARG A 135 3.11 0.84 -34.18
N LYS A 136 2.28 -0.18 -34.39
CA LYS A 136 0.83 -0.09 -34.16
C LYS A 136 0.53 0.20 -32.69
N ASP A 137 1.18 -0.51 -31.78
CA ASP A 137 0.97 -0.33 -30.34
C ASP A 137 1.54 1.02 -29.85
N ALA A 138 2.65 1.47 -30.44
CA ALA A 138 3.19 2.80 -30.16
C ALA A 138 2.22 3.93 -30.55
N GLU A 139 1.51 3.76 -31.66
CA GLU A 139 0.46 4.70 -32.10
C GLU A 139 -0.79 4.64 -31.20
N ALA A 140 -1.11 3.49 -30.60
CA ALA A 140 -2.25 3.30 -29.70
C ALA A 140 -1.97 3.73 -28.24
N TYR A 141 -0.71 3.71 -27.81
CA TYR A 141 -0.32 3.93 -26.42
C TYR A 141 -0.78 5.29 -25.85
N PRO A 142 -0.66 6.44 -26.55
CA PRO A 142 -1.14 7.73 -26.05
C PRO A 142 -2.65 7.77 -25.75
N ASP A 143 -3.46 7.10 -26.56
CA ASP A 143 -4.91 7.02 -26.36
C ASP A 143 -5.25 6.17 -25.12
N PHE A 144 -4.52 5.09 -24.90
CA PHE A 144 -4.64 4.26 -23.69
C PHE A 144 -4.27 5.06 -22.43
N GLU A 145 -3.15 5.78 -22.42
CA GLU A 145 -2.74 6.64 -21.31
C GLU A 145 -3.77 7.75 -21.05
N ALA A 146 -4.32 8.35 -22.10
CA ALA A 146 -5.38 9.33 -21.99
C ALA A 146 -6.65 8.74 -21.33
N LEU A 147 -7.03 7.49 -21.66
CA LEU A 147 -8.13 6.75 -21.03
C LEU A 147 -7.87 6.57 -19.53
N MET A 148 -6.70 6.05 -19.16
CA MET A 148 -6.32 5.83 -17.76
C MET A 148 -6.26 7.15 -16.98
N GLY A 149 -5.72 8.21 -17.57
CA GLY A 149 -5.69 9.55 -16.99
C GLY A 149 -7.08 10.16 -16.77
N ARG A 150 -8.05 9.93 -17.68
CA ARG A 150 -9.45 10.35 -17.47
C ARG A 150 -10.09 9.61 -16.30
N ALA A 151 -9.91 8.29 -16.23
CA ALA A 151 -10.42 7.48 -15.15
C ALA A 151 -9.79 7.86 -13.79
N ALA A 152 -8.49 8.12 -13.76
CA ALA A 152 -7.78 8.57 -12.56
C ALA A 152 -8.31 9.92 -12.04
N ARG A 153 -8.55 10.89 -12.92
CA ARG A 153 -9.15 12.19 -12.54
C ARG A 153 -10.55 12.05 -11.91
N PHE A 154 -11.29 11.02 -12.30
CA PHE A 154 -12.59 10.73 -11.67
C PHE A 154 -12.42 10.14 -10.27
N VAL A 155 -11.52 9.18 -10.08
CA VAL A 155 -11.37 8.42 -8.83
C VAL A 155 -10.55 9.17 -7.77
N LYS A 156 -9.46 9.82 -8.16
CA LYS A 156 -8.48 10.46 -7.24
C LYS A 156 -9.13 11.34 -6.14
N PRO A 157 -10.13 12.22 -6.43
CA PRO A 157 -10.76 13.01 -5.39
C PRO A 157 -11.60 12.21 -4.37
N MET A 158 -11.95 10.96 -4.66
CA MET A 158 -12.71 10.11 -3.76
C MET A 158 -11.82 9.50 -2.67
N MET A 159 -10.51 9.39 -2.91
CA MET A 159 -9.57 8.78 -1.97
C MET A 159 -9.49 9.51 -0.62
N LEU A 160 -9.55 10.84 -0.62
CA LEU A 160 -9.46 11.69 0.58
C LEU A 160 -10.84 12.08 1.13
N ARG A 161 -11.84 11.21 0.95
CA ARG A 161 -13.22 11.42 1.44
C ARG A 161 -13.77 10.16 2.09
N GLU A 162 -14.75 10.35 2.96
CA GLU A 162 -15.59 9.23 3.44
C GLU A 162 -16.33 8.62 2.25
N ALA A 163 -16.37 7.29 2.17
CA ALA A 163 -17.20 6.61 1.18
C ALA A 163 -18.69 6.98 1.38
N PRO A 164 -19.46 7.17 0.29
CA PRO A 164 -20.89 7.46 0.42
C PRO A 164 -21.61 6.32 1.17
N ALA A 165 -22.45 6.64 2.14
CA ALA A 165 -23.31 5.66 2.79
C ALA A 165 -24.52 5.38 1.90
N LEU A 166 -24.54 4.24 1.22
CA LEU A 166 -25.68 3.82 0.43
C LEU A 166 -26.87 3.48 1.34
N GLY A 167 -28.06 3.91 0.92
CA GLY A 167 -29.29 3.71 1.71
C GLY A 167 -29.48 4.68 2.88
N SER A 168 -28.50 5.49 3.24
CA SER A 168 -28.63 6.55 4.24
C SER A 168 -29.58 7.65 3.75
N ARG A 169 -30.48 8.10 4.65
CA ARG A 169 -31.35 9.26 4.43
C ARG A 169 -30.81 10.53 5.09
N ALA A 170 -29.65 10.48 5.69
CA ALA A 170 -29.04 11.67 6.31
C ALA A 170 -28.70 12.72 5.25
N PRO A 171 -29.02 14.02 5.48
CA PRO A 171 -28.80 15.07 4.46
C PRO A 171 -27.35 15.17 3.98
N GLY A 172 -26.38 14.88 4.84
CA GLY A 172 -24.95 14.88 4.48
C GLY A 172 -24.57 13.78 3.50
N ASP A 173 -25.16 12.59 3.67
CA ASP A 173 -24.88 11.43 2.81
C ASP A 173 -25.58 11.59 1.44
N LEU A 174 -26.82 12.12 1.45
CA LEU A 174 -27.53 12.49 0.22
C LEU A 174 -26.76 13.55 -0.57
N ALA A 175 -26.22 14.57 0.11
CA ALA A 175 -25.39 15.59 -0.53
C ALA A 175 -24.09 15.02 -1.09
N ALA A 176 -23.49 14.02 -0.43
CA ALA A 176 -22.32 13.30 -0.94
C ALA A 176 -22.65 12.52 -2.23
N LEU A 177 -23.75 11.77 -2.23
CA LEU A 177 -24.24 11.02 -3.40
C LEU A 177 -24.55 11.96 -4.58
N LEU A 178 -25.26 13.07 -4.34
CA LEU A 178 -25.57 14.07 -5.35
C LEU A 178 -24.32 14.72 -5.94
N ARG A 179 -23.30 14.94 -5.13
CA ARG A 179 -22.02 15.47 -5.61
C ARG A 179 -21.31 14.50 -6.56
N GLU A 180 -21.26 13.21 -6.22
CA GLU A 180 -20.64 12.22 -7.10
C GLU A 180 -21.48 12.00 -8.38
N ALA A 181 -22.82 12.01 -8.28
CA ALA A 181 -23.69 12.00 -9.45
C ALA A 181 -23.48 13.25 -10.33
N GLY A 182 -23.32 14.44 -9.73
CA GLY A 182 -23.00 15.68 -10.45
C GLY A 182 -21.66 15.63 -11.19
N ARG A 183 -20.66 14.94 -10.63
CA ARG A 183 -19.39 14.70 -11.33
C ARG A 183 -19.56 13.77 -12.54
N MET A 184 -20.39 12.72 -12.40
CA MET A 184 -20.73 11.84 -13.51
C MET A 184 -21.51 12.56 -14.62
N ALA A 185 -22.37 13.51 -14.28
CA ALA A 185 -23.16 14.27 -15.25
C ALA A 185 -22.32 15.12 -16.23
N GLY A 186 -21.06 15.41 -15.86
CA GLY A 186 -20.08 16.08 -16.73
C GLY A 186 -19.45 15.19 -17.79
N PHE A 187 -19.66 13.86 -17.73
CA PHE A 187 -19.08 12.90 -18.67
C PHE A 187 -20.02 12.66 -19.84
N SER A 188 -19.45 12.53 -21.05
CA SER A 188 -20.17 12.05 -22.22
C SER A 188 -20.57 10.57 -22.03
N LYS A 189 -21.55 10.10 -22.82
CA LYS A 189 -21.95 8.68 -22.80
C LYS A 189 -20.78 7.73 -23.05
N ARG A 190 -19.85 8.12 -23.93
CA ARG A 190 -18.65 7.34 -24.26
C ARG A 190 -17.72 7.26 -23.04
N GLU A 191 -17.44 8.38 -22.38
CA GLU A 191 -16.57 8.41 -21.19
C GLU A 191 -17.16 7.60 -20.03
N VAL A 192 -18.50 7.65 -19.82
CA VAL A 192 -19.17 6.79 -18.83
C VAL A 192 -19.01 5.32 -19.20
N HIS A 193 -19.16 4.94 -20.48
CA HIS A 193 -18.95 3.57 -20.92
C HIS A 193 -17.49 3.12 -20.71
N GLU A 194 -16.52 3.93 -21.09
CA GLU A 194 -15.10 3.68 -20.86
C GLU A 194 -14.79 3.51 -19.36
N LEU A 195 -15.34 4.37 -18.51
CA LEU A 195 -15.15 4.27 -17.06
C LEU A 195 -15.73 2.96 -16.49
N VAL A 196 -16.95 2.59 -16.89
CA VAL A 196 -17.57 1.31 -16.48
C VAL A 196 -16.69 0.12 -16.89
N ARG A 197 -16.13 0.15 -18.10
CA ARG A 197 -15.22 -0.89 -18.58
C ARG A 197 -13.97 -1.01 -17.69
N VAL A 198 -13.30 0.09 -17.39
CA VAL A 198 -12.13 0.11 -16.50
C VAL A 198 -12.47 -0.44 -15.10
N PHE A 199 -13.69 -0.21 -14.60
CA PHE A 199 -14.09 -0.74 -13.29
C PHE A 199 -14.45 -2.23 -13.31
N THR A 200 -14.91 -2.76 -14.43
CA THR A 200 -15.54 -4.10 -14.45
C THR A 200 -14.77 -5.14 -15.28
N MET A 201 -13.99 -4.72 -16.26
CA MET A 201 -13.24 -5.63 -17.12
C MET A 201 -12.07 -6.29 -16.38
N SER A 202 -11.59 -7.39 -16.93
CA SER A 202 -10.27 -7.90 -16.64
C SER A 202 -9.21 -6.98 -17.26
N VAL A 203 -8.03 -6.90 -16.64
CA VAL A 203 -6.90 -6.14 -17.22
C VAL A 203 -6.47 -6.75 -18.55
N GLY A 204 -6.51 -8.09 -18.66
CA GLY A 204 -6.16 -8.79 -19.89
C GLY A 204 -7.07 -8.40 -21.06
N ASP A 205 -8.40 -8.42 -20.86
CA ASP A 205 -9.34 -8.06 -21.93
C ASP A 205 -9.26 -6.56 -22.27
N LEU A 206 -9.02 -5.70 -21.28
CA LEU A 206 -8.81 -4.27 -21.52
C LEU A 206 -7.58 -4.05 -22.41
N LEU A 207 -6.48 -4.75 -22.15
CA LEU A 207 -5.24 -4.59 -22.93
C LEU A 207 -5.33 -5.22 -24.31
N ASP A 208 -6.03 -6.36 -24.47
CA ASP A 208 -6.28 -6.98 -25.78
C ASP A 208 -7.09 -6.07 -26.72
N ASP A 209 -7.95 -5.19 -26.18
CA ASP A 209 -8.66 -4.19 -26.98
C ASP A 209 -7.76 -3.07 -27.52
N HIS A 210 -6.58 -2.87 -26.96
CA HIS A 210 -5.70 -1.74 -27.28
C HIS A 210 -4.39 -2.15 -27.95
N PHE A 211 -3.83 -3.33 -27.59
CA PHE A 211 -2.47 -3.71 -27.96
C PHE A 211 -2.39 -5.13 -28.53
N GLU A 212 -1.37 -5.38 -29.38
CA GLU A 212 -1.06 -6.68 -29.96
C GLU A 212 0.22 -7.30 -29.39
N LEU A 213 1.20 -6.47 -28.96
CA LEU A 213 2.49 -6.90 -28.48
C LEU A 213 2.37 -7.57 -27.11
N ASP A 214 2.65 -8.87 -27.03
CA ASP A 214 2.50 -9.64 -25.80
C ASP A 214 3.36 -9.12 -24.65
N GLY A 215 4.60 -8.72 -24.91
CA GLY A 215 5.48 -8.16 -23.89
C GLY A 215 4.96 -6.85 -23.28
N LEU A 216 4.35 -5.97 -24.10
CA LEU A 216 3.70 -4.76 -23.63
C LEU A 216 2.47 -5.08 -22.78
N LYS A 217 1.62 -6.00 -23.27
CA LYS A 217 0.41 -6.44 -22.55
C LYS A 217 0.75 -7.11 -21.23
N GLY A 218 1.69 -8.06 -21.22
CA GLY A 218 2.12 -8.78 -20.02
C GLY A 218 2.65 -7.83 -18.95
N SER A 219 3.57 -6.95 -19.35
CA SER A 219 4.16 -5.96 -18.45
C SER A 219 3.12 -5.00 -17.87
N THR A 220 2.22 -4.47 -18.68
CA THR A 220 1.15 -3.58 -18.22
C THR A 220 0.12 -4.34 -17.35
N ALA A 221 -0.21 -5.60 -17.72
CA ALA A 221 -1.15 -6.43 -16.97
C ALA A 221 -0.65 -6.74 -15.55
N SER A 222 0.68 -6.83 -15.35
CA SER A 222 1.24 -7.08 -14.03
C SER A 222 0.80 -6.02 -13.01
N SER A 223 0.78 -4.74 -13.38
CA SER A 223 0.26 -3.66 -12.54
C SER A 223 -1.24 -3.80 -12.22
N GLY A 224 -2.01 -4.50 -13.07
CA GLY A 224 -3.42 -4.81 -12.83
C GLY A 224 -3.65 -5.92 -11.81
N VAL A 225 -2.62 -6.68 -11.46
CA VAL A 225 -2.72 -7.79 -10.49
C VAL A 225 -1.81 -7.63 -9.28
N VAL A 226 -0.96 -6.61 -9.23
CA VAL A 226 -0.10 -6.34 -8.08
C VAL A 226 -0.92 -6.37 -6.79
N GLY A 227 -0.55 -7.27 -5.88
CA GLY A 227 -1.10 -7.37 -4.54
C GLY A 227 -2.51 -7.93 -4.44
N VAL A 228 -3.18 -8.26 -5.54
CA VAL A 228 -4.52 -8.86 -5.49
C VAL A 228 -4.45 -10.37 -5.67
N TRP A 229 -5.41 -11.08 -5.08
CA TRP A 229 -5.61 -12.51 -5.29
C TRP A 229 -6.54 -12.73 -6.50
N ALA A 230 -6.02 -12.44 -7.68
CA ALA A 230 -6.72 -12.54 -8.96
C ALA A 230 -5.73 -12.70 -10.11
N GLY A 231 -6.07 -13.46 -11.14
CA GLY A 231 -5.31 -13.52 -12.39
C GLY A 231 -5.68 -12.37 -13.34
N PRO A 232 -4.88 -12.13 -14.38
CA PRO A 232 -5.10 -11.01 -15.31
C PRO A 232 -6.39 -11.12 -16.13
N ARG A 233 -7.02 -12.30 -16.21
CA ARG A 233 -8.32 -12.53 -16.84
C ARG A 233 -9.50 -12.43 -15.86
N THR A 234 -9.25 -12.12 -14.58
CA THR A 234 -10.30 -11.95 -13.58
C THR A 234 -10.99 -10.58 -13.75
N PRO A 235 -12.35 -10.52 -13.84
CA PRO A 235 -13.08 -9.26 -13.89
C PRO A 235 -12.74 -8.32 -12.72
N GLY A 236 -12.66 -7.02 -12.99
CA GLY A 236 -12.32 -5.98 -12.01
C GLY A 236 -10.82 -5.70 -11.87
N THR A 237 -9.93 -6.50 -12.45
CA THR A 237 -8.48 -6.27 -12.37
C THR A 237 -8.01 -5.04 -13.15
N ALA A 238 -8.76 -4.57 -14.13
CA ALA A 238 -8.50 -3.31 -14.81
C ALA A 238 -8.62 -2.10 -13.85
N TYR A 239 -9.49 -2.17 -12.83
CA TYR A 239 -9.52 -1.16 -11.77
C TYR A 239 -8.24 -1.15 -10.94
N ASN A 240 -7.63 -2.31 -10.70
CA ASN A 240 -6.38 -2.36 -9.94
C ASN A 240 -5.22 -1.69 -10.71
N LEU A 241 -5.19 -1.82 -12.04
CA LEU A 241 -4.27 -1.04 -12.89
C LEU A 241 -4.51 0.47 -12.72
N LEU A 242 -5.77 0.91 -12.74
CA LEU A 242 -6.13 2.31 -12.48
C LEU A 242 -5.71 2.74 -11.07
N HIS A 243 -5.88 1.88 -10.05
CA HIS A 243 -5.53 2.18 -8.66
C HIS A 243 -4.05 2.60 -8.53
N HIS A 244 -3.14 1.94 -9.23
CA HIS A 244 -1.72 2.29 -9.21
C HIS A 244 -1.41 3.64 -9.92
N ALA A 245 -2.27 4.09 -10.83
CA ALA A 245 -2.15 5.38 -11.50
C ALA A 245 -2.75 6.56 -10.70
N LEU A 246 -3.35 6.33 -9.51
CA LEU A 246 -3.98 7.38 -8.70
C LEU A 246 -3.00 8.22 -7.90
N GLY A 247 -1.76 7.77 -7.76
CA GLY A 247 -0.74 8.43 -6.96
C GLY A 247 0.00 9.53 -7.71
N GLU A 248 1.04 10.03 -7.07
CA GLU A 248 1.88 11.11 -7.59
C GLU A 248 3.24 11.06 -6.88
N CYS A 249 4.33 11.22 -7.63
CA CYS A 249 5.65 11.42 -7.06
C CYS A 249 6.33 12.61 -7.76
N GLY A 250 6.90 13.53 -6.97
CA GLY A 250 7.57 14.71 -7.52
C GLY A 250 6.69 15.65 -8.36
N GLY A 251 5.36 15.66 -8.15
CA GLY A 251 4.41 16.43 -8.94
C GLY A 251 3.98 15.76 -10.25
N ILE A 252 4.44 14.53 -10.52
CA ILE A 252 4.12 13.78 -11.74
C ILE A 252 3.05 12.74 -11.40
N GLN A 253 1.88 12.85 -12.02
CA GLN A 253 0.76 11.93 -11.83
C GLN A 253 1.13 10.52 -12.31
N GLY A 254 0.88 9.51 -11.47
CA GLY A 254 1.17 8.12 -11.77
C GLY A 254 2.64 7.72 -11.66
N ALA A 255 3.56 8.68 -11.45
CA ALA A 255 4.98 8.38 -11.31
C ALA A 255 5.28 7.57 -10.05
N TRP A 256 6.20 6.66 -10.17
CA TRP A 256 6.79 5.88 -9.08
C TRP A 256 8.07 6.56 -8.61
N GLY A 257 8.46 6.33 -7.38
CA GLY A 257 9.65 6.95 -6.82
C GLY A 257 10.34 6.13 -5.75
N GLN A 258 11.62 6.41 -5.58
CA GLN A 258 12.43 5.90 -4.47
C GLN A 258 12.45 6.92 -3.33
N VAL A 259 12.32 6.43 -2.12
CA VAL A 259 12.35 7.24 -0.90
C VAL A 259 13.75 7.18 -0.29
N ILE A 260 14.38 8.32 -0.10
CA ILE A 260 15.69 8.42 0.54
C ILE A 260 15.60 7.98 2.01
N GLY A 261 16.44 7.03 2.41
CA GLY A 261 16.37 6.31 3.69
C GLY A 261 15.40 5.13 3.66
N GLY A 262 14.95 4.72 2.43
CA GLY A 262 13.98 3.66 2.17
C GLY A 262 12.56 4.02 2.60
N MET A 263 11.61 3.12 2.38
CA MET A 263 10.18 3.35 2.64
C MET A 263 9.88 3.72 4.09
N GLY A 264 10.66 3.21 5.05
CA GLY A 264 10.54 3.56 6.46
C GLY A 264 10.75 5.03 6.77
N ALA A 265 11.40 5.81 5.89
CA ALA A 265 11.53 7.25 6.06
C ALA A 265 10.19 7.98 6.01
N ILE A 266 9.20 7.47 5.25
CA ILE A 266 7.81 7.97 5.27
C ILE A 266 7.24 7.88 6.69
N SER A 267 7.31 6.68 7.27
CA SER A 267 6.75 6.42 8.60
C SER A 267 7.48 7.19 9.69
N ARG A 268 8.80 7.31 9.60
CA ARG A 268 9.59 8.15 10.53
C ARG A 268 9.20 9.64 10.41
N ALA A 269 9.02 10.16 9.20
CA ALA A 269 8.60 11.54 9.01
C ALA A 269 7.18 11.79 9.56
N MET A 270 6.26 10.83 9.38
CA MET A 270 4.91 10.89 9.97
C MET A 270 4.96 10.87 11.50
N ALA A 271 5.78 9.99 12.09
CA ALA A 271 5.95 9.90 13.52
C ALA A 271 6.49 11.22 14.12
N ARG A 272 7.57 11.77 13.55
CA ARG A 272 8.13 13.07 13.97
C ARG A 272 7.12 14.22 13.84
N SER A 273 6.33 14.22 12.75
CA SER A 273 5.26 15.20 12.58
C SER A 273 4.16 15.09 13.66
N ALA A 274 3.86 13.85 14.09
CA ALA A 274 2.91 13.61 15.18
C ALA A 274 3.46 14.04 16.53
N GLU A 275 4.73 13.74 16.81
CA GLU A 275 5.45 14.13 18.04
C GLU A 275 5.63 15.64 18.13
N ASP A 276 5.96 16.32 17.03
CA ASP A 276 6.02 17.80 16.95
C ASP A 276 4.67 18.43 17.30
N ALA A 277 3.56 17.73 17.00
CA ALA A 277 2.21 18.15 17.39
C ALA A 277 1.81 17.72 18.82
N GLY A 278 2.70 17.08 19.57
CA GLY A 278 2.49 16.68 20.97
C GLY A 278 1.89 15.28 21.16
N ALA A 279 1.89 14.42 20.12
CA ALA A 279 1.52 13.01 20.29
C ALA A 279 2.60 12.23 21.05
N GLU A 280 2.18 11.21 21.79
CA GLU A 280 3.05 10.18 22.34
C GLU A 280 3.04 8.96 21.42
N ILE A 281 4.20 8.34 21.17
CA ILE A 281 4.33 7.12 20.37
C ILE A 281 5.10 6.09 21.19
N LEU A 282 4.54 4.90 21.31
CA LEU A 282 5.14 3.80 22.06
C LEU A 282 5.29 2.58 21.17
N THR A 283 6.51 2.11 21.01
CA THR A 283 6.86 0.85 20.34
C THR A 283 7.05 -0.27 21.35
N GLY A 284 6.91 -1.55 20.91
CA GLY A 284 6.92 -2.70 21.81
C GLY A 284 5.68 -2.76 22.72
N ALA A 285 4.62 -2.04 22.37
CA ALA A 285 3.37 -1.92 23.10
C ALA A 285 2.24 -2.65 22.37
N GLU A 286 2.18 -3.96 22.53
CA GLU A 286 1.13 -4.77 21.92
C GLU A 286 -0.20 -4.57 22.65
N VAL A 287 -1.23 -4.15 21.92
CA VAL A 287 -2.60 -4.06 22.42
C VAL A 287 -3.22 -5.45 22.39
N ALA A 288 -3.57 -5.96 23.56
CA ALA A 288 -4.23 -7.26 23.71
C ALA A 288 -5.75 -7.15 23.55
N SER A 289 -6.36 -6.05 24.02
CA SER A 289 -7.80 -5.81 23.87
C SER A 289 -8.15 -4.33 23.77
N ILE A 290 -9.28 -4.05 23.12
CA ILE A 290 -9.97 -2.76 23.17
C ILE A 290 -11.11 -2.90 24.19
N ASP A 291 -11.06 -2.10 25.25
CA ASP A 291 -11.97 -2.20 26.36
C ASP A 291 -13.32 -1.56 25.98
N VAL A 292 -14.38 -2.37 25.89
CA VAL A 292 -15.75 -1.92 25.59
C VAL A 292 -16.62 -2.03 26.83
N ARG A 293 -17.28 -0.94 27.21
CA ARG A 293 -18.22 -0.90 28.34
C ARG A 293 -19.51 -0.20 27.92
N ASN A 294 -20.64 -0.85 28.13
CA ASN A 294 -21.97 -0.31 27.79
C ASN A 294 -22.06 0.19 26.33
N GLY A 295 -21.48 -0.57 25.37
CA GLY A 295 -21.51 -0.23 23.95
C GLY A 295 -20.54 0.87 23.52
N SER A 296 -19.61 1.30 24.39
CA SER A 296 -18.64 2.34 24.11
C SER A 296 -17.21 1.87 24.39
N ALA A 297 -16.27 2.20 23.52
CA ALA A 297 -14.85 2.03 23.79
C ALA A 297 -14.41 3.00 24.89
N VAL A 298 -13.68 2.49 25.88
CA VAL A 298 -13.21 3.28 27.03
C VAL A 298 -11.69 3.30 27.17
N GLY A 299 -10.98 2.54 26.37
CA GLY A 299 -9.54 2.42 26.38
C GLY A 299 -9.05 1.13 25.74
N VAL A 300 -7.84 0.75 26.09
CA VAL A 300 -7.18 -0.50 25.67
C VAL A 300 -6.40 -1.10 26.84
N THR A 301 -6.23 -2.43 26.78
CA THR A 301 -5.33 -3.18 27.65
C THR A 301 -4.18 -3.73 26.83
N LEU A 302 -2.94 -3.49 27.25
CA LEU A 302 -1.73 -4.00 26.62
C LEU A 302 -1.48 -5.47 27.02
N ALA A 303 -0.63 -6.16 26.28
CA ALA A 303 -0.27 -7.56 26.55
C ALA A 303 0.44 -7.76 27.91
N ASP A 304 1.07 -6.71 28.45
CA ASP A 304 1.68 -6.71 29.80
C ASP A 304 0.67 -6.40 30.93
N GLY A 305 -0.61 -6.20 30.60
CA GLY A 305 -1.67 -5.86 31.54
C GLY A 305 -1.83 -4.35 31.82
N THR A 306 -1.04 -3.48 31.19
CA THR A 306 -1.19 -2.03 31.34
C THR A 306 -2.49 -1.55 30.70
N GLU A 307 -3.34 -0.87 31.49
CA GLU A 307 -4.57 -0.23 31.01
C GLU A 307 -4.33 1.23 30.64
N LEU A 308 -4.79 1.64 29.44
CA LEU A 308 -4.79 3.02 28.98
C LEU A 308 -6.22 3.45 28.65
N ARG A 309 -6.62 4.64 29.07
CA ARG A 309 -7.99 5.14 28.94
C ARG A 309 -8.11 6.26 27.92
N ALA A 310 -9.11 6.16 27.06
CA ALA A 310 -9.51 7.23 26.16
C ALA A 310 -10.95 7.03 25.69
N PRO A 311 -11.71 8.11 25.46
CA PRO A 311 -13.06 8.02 24.89
C PRO A 311 -13.05 7.77 23.37
N VAL A 312 -11.87 7.76 22.74
CA VAL A 312 -11.69 7.44 21.32
C VAL A 312 -10.58 6.43 21.17
N VAL A 313 -10.86 5.34 20.47
CA VAL A 313 -9.88 4.35 20.04
C VAL A 313 -9.95 4.25 18.51
N ALA A 314 -8.85 4.53 17.82
CA ALA A 314 -8.73 4.39 16.37
C ALA A 314 -7.81 3.20 16.06
N SER A 315 -8.38 2.13 15.50
CA SER A 315 -7.62 0.93 15.17
C SER A 315 -7.06 0.98 13.75
N GLY A 316 -5.74 0.95 13.63
CA GLY A 316 -4.99 0.73 12.40
C GLY A 316 -4.74 -0.74 12.09
N ALA A 317 -5.12 -1.65 13.00
CA ALA A 317 -5.08 -3.08 12.78
C ALA A 317 -6.09 -3.50 11.70
N HIS A 318 -5.93 -4.73 11.19
CA HIS A 318 -6.86 -5.28 10.20
C HIS A 318 -8.31 -5.26 10.76
N PRO A 319 -9.35 -4.97 9.92
CA PRO A 319 -10.74 -4.94 10.39
C PRO A 319 -11.20 -6.22 11.08
N LYS A 320 -10.81 -7.40 10.57
CA LYS A 320 -11.07 -8.68 11.24
C LYS A 320 -10.48 -8.71 12.64
N THR A 321 -9.19 -8.40 12.75
CA THR A 321 -8.49 -8.36 14.05
C THR A 321 -9.16 -7.37 15.00
N THR A 322 -9.55 -6.20 14.50
CA THR A 322 -10.21 -5.19 15.34
C THR A 322 -11.56 -5.68 15.87
N VAL A 323 -12.40 -6.24 14.97
CA VAL A 323 -13.79 -6.62 15.32
C VAL A 323 -13.83 -7.96 16.05
N LEU A 324 -13.05 -8.97 15.59
CA LEU A 324 -13.16 -10.33 16.09
C LEU A 324 -12.27 -10.59 17.31
N ASP A 325 -11.07 -10.00 17.33
CA ASP A 325 -10.05 -10.34 18.30
C ASP A 325 -9.88 -9.24 19.37
N LEU A 326 -9.68 -7.98 18.96
CA LEU A 326 -9.33 -6.90 19.89
C LEU A 326 -10.56 -6.36 20.65
N ALA A 327 -11.65 -6.09 19.94
CA ALA A 327 -12.86 -5.55 20.57
C ALA A 327 -13.84 -6.65 21.01
N GLY A 328 -13.82 -7.81 20.34
CA GLY A 328 -14.75 -8.92 20.54
C GLY A 328 -16.02 -8.78 19.70
N ALA A 329 -16.35 -9.84 18.95
CA ALA A 329 -17.51 -9.85 18.04
C ALA A 329 -18.85 -9.63 18.76
N GLU A 330 -18.93 -9.95 20.05
CA GLU A 330 -20.12 -9.80 20.91
C GLU A 330 -20.53 -8.33 21.12
N HIS A 331 -19.63 -7.39 20.87
CA HIS A 331 -19.92 -5.95 20.96
C HIS A 331 -20.48 -5.35 19.66
N PHE A 332 -20.60 -6.17 18.61
CA PHE A 332 -21.13 -5.76 17.30
C PHE A 332 -22.45 -6.50 17.00
N PRO A 333 -23.29 -5.97 16.10
CA PRO A 333 -24.37 -6.74 15.49
C PRO A 333 -23.85 -8.07 14.94
N ALA A 334 -24.57 -9.16 15.16
CA ALA A 334 -24.11 -10.52 14.81
C ALA A 334 -23.71 -10.66 13.34
N GLU A 335 -24.43 -10.00 12.44
CA GLU A 335 -24.17 -9.96 11.00
C GLU A 335 -22.79 -9.36 10.66
N ILE A 336 -22.36 -8.32 11.36
CA ILE A 336 -21.03 -7.73 11.16
C ILE A 336 -19.93 -8.74 11.55
N GLY A 337 -20.11 -9.42 12.69
CA GLY A 337 -19.18 -10.45 13.13
C GLY A 337 -19.07 -11.61 12.12
N GLU A 338 -20.22 -12.05 11.58
CA GLU A 338 -20.26 -13.11 10.55
C GLU A 338 -19.60 -12.67 9.25
N ASP A 339 -19.91 -11.46 8.76
CA ASP A 339 -19.35 -10.93 7.53
C ASP A 339 -17.84 -10.68 7.67
N MET A 340 -17.37 -10.23 8.83
CA MET A 340 -15.94 -10.12 9.10
C MET A 340 -15.23 -11.48 9.08
N ARG A 341 -15.85 -12.56 9.56
CA ARG A 341 -15.26 -13.91 9.42
C ARG A 341 -15.14 -14.33 7.96
N ARG A 342 -16.09 -13.96 7.11
CA ARG A 342 -16.12 -14.25 5.67
C ARG A 342 -15.33 -13.26 4.81
N TYR A 343 -14.94 -12.11 5.37
CA TYR A 343 -14.19 -11.09 4.64
C TYR A 343 -12.90 -11.68 4.07
N ARG A 344 -12.73 -11.59 2.75
CA ARG A 344 -11.60 -12.21 2.05
C ARG A 344 -10.33 -11.37 2.15
N THR A 345 -9.24 -12.04 2.48
CA THR A 345 -7.94 -11.39 2.76
C THR A 345 -6.77 -12.10 2.09
N ARG A 346 -7.02 -12.94 1.10
CA ARG A 346 -5.95 -13.68 0.43
C ARG A 346 -5.01 -12.73 -0.30
N GLY A 347 -3.72 -12.94 -0.17
CA GLY A 347 -2.65 -12.29 -0.92
C GLY A 347 -1.80 -13.33 -1.66
N GLY A 348 -1.24 -12.95 -2.80
CA GLY A 348 -0.37 -13.82 -3.60
C GLY A 348 1.03 -13.27 -3.78
N SER A 349 1.36 -12.16 -3.12
CA SER A 349 2.66 -11.50 -3.27
C SER A 349 3.74 -12.19 -2.46
N VAL A 350 4.88 -12.42 -3.09
CA VAL A 350 6.11 -12.89 -2.43
C VAL A 350 7.17 -11.80 -2.58
N LYS A 351 7.83 -11.47 -1.49
CA LYS A 351 8.89 -10.47 -1.46
C LYS A 351 10.24 -11.16 -1.36
N VAL A 352 11.16 -10.83 -2.26
CA VAL A 352 12.55 -11.30 -2.22
C VAL A 352 13.44 -10.08 -2.01
N ASN A 353 14.22 -10.08 -0.93
CA ASN A 353 15.17 -9.04 -0.61
C ASN A 353 16.57 -9.62 -0.69
N LEU A 354 17.48 -8.92 -1.35
CA LEU A 354 18.84 -9.38 -1.63
C LEU A 354 19.87 -8.31 -1.22
N VAL A 355 21.06 -8.78 -0.82
CA VAL A 355 22.28 -7.98 -0.81
C VAL A 355 23.22 -8.56 -1.85
N LEU A 356 23.78 -7.70 -2.70
CA LEU A 356 24.63 -8.10 -3.81
C LEU A 356 26.04 -7.53 -3.63
N SER A 357 27.05 -8.27 -4.10
CA SER A 357 28.46 -7.80 -4.19
C SER A 357 28.70 -6.83 -5.34
N GLU A 358 27.91 -6.93 -6.40
CA GLU A 358 27.93 -6.06 -7.56
C GLU A 358 26.52 -5.92 -8.15
N PRO A 359 26.22 -4.87 -8.92
CA PRO A 359 24.90 -4.69 -9.52
C PRO A 359 24.68 -5.65 -10.69
N PRO A 360 23.42 -5.89 -11.10
CA PRO A 360 23.12 -6.68 -12.29
C PRO A 360 23.69 -6.02 -13.55
N ARG A 361 24.28 -6.83 -14.42
CA ARG A 361 24.77 -6.43 -15.74
C ARG A 361 23.88 -7.04 -16.80
N TYR A 362 23.05 -6.18 -17.41
CA TYR A 362 22.09 -6.63 -18.42
C TYR A 362 22.79 -6.82 -19.77
N GLU A 363 22.56 -7.97 -20.41
CA GLU A 363 23.11 -8.27 -21.73
C GLU A 363 22.21 -7.73 -22.85
N GLY A 364 22.82 -7.41 -24.00
CA GLY A 364 22.09 -6.96 -25.19
C GLY A 364 21.56 -5.53 -25.11
N VAL A 365 22.03 -4.74 -24.17
CA VAL A 365 21.67 -3.31 -23.99
C VAL A 365 22.88 -2.41 -24.15
N THR A 366 22.65 -1.15 -24.46
CA THR A 366 23.71 -0.12 -24.50
C THR A 366 24.11 0.32 -23.10
N ASP A 367 25.26 0.97 -22.93
CA ASP A 367 25.71 1.54 -21.65
C ASP A 367 24.69 2.56 -21.10
N GLU A 368 24.02 3.34 -21.95
CA GLU A 368 22.97 4.27 -21.56
C GLU A 368 21.73 3.53 -21.04
N GLU A 369 21.28 2.49 -21.74
CA GLU A 369 20.16 1.63 -21.32
C GLU A 369 20.49 0.92 -20.01
N GLN A 370 21.72 0.40 -19.85
CA GLN A 370 22.19 -0.18 -18.58
C GLN A 370 22.05 0.81 -17.42
N GLN A 371 22.45 2.06 -17.61
CA GLN A 371 22.32 3.10 -16.58
C GLN A 371 20.87 3.42 -16.23
N LEU A 372 19.99 3.48 -17.21
CA LEU A 372 18.56 3.67 -16.99
C LEU A 372 17.96 2.50 -16.19
N MET A 373 18.35 1.26 -16.51
CA MET A 373 17.85 0.05 -15.83
C MET A 373 18.35 -0.06 -14.38
N MET A 374 19.50 0.52 -14.05
CA MET A 374 20.00 0.55 -12.68
C MET A 374 19.11 1.34 -11.72
N THR A 375 18.39 2.33 -12.22
CA THR A 375 17.56 3.23 -11.40
C THR A 375 16.06 2.99 -11.58
N ALA A 376 15.66 2.14 -12.50
CA ALA A 376 14.28 1.78 -12.80
C ALA A 376 13.87 0.46 -12.14
N GLY A 377 12.58 0.21 -12.03
CA GLY A 377 12.06 -1.14 -11.81
C GLY A 377 12.26 -1.99 -13.06
N VAL A 378 12.78 -3.20 -12.94
CA VAL A 378 12.97 -4.13 -14.05
C VAL A 378 11.95 -5.26 -13.93
N ASN A 379 11.14 -5.44 -14.96
CA ASN A 379 9.96 -6.28 -14.95
C ASN A 379 10.11 -7.46 -15.92
N ILE A 380 9.77 -8.67 -15.48
CA ILE A 380 9.72 -9.88 -16.29
C ILE A 380 8.29 -10.41 -16.28
N CYS A 381 7.55 -10.11 -17.34
CA CYS A 381 6.21 -10.59 -17.58
C CYS A 381 5.95 -10.65 -19.10
N PRO A 382 6.40 -11.69 -19.80
CA PRO A 382 6.44 -11.72 -21.27
C PRO A 382 5.06 -11.77 -21.93
N SER A 383 4.00 -12.13 -21.21
CA SER A 383 2.63 -12.16 -21.75
C SER A 383 1.57 -12.22 -20.65
N ILE A 384 0.32 -11.94 -21.00
CA ILE A 384 -0.84 -12.16 -20.12
C ILE A 384 -0.96 -13.65 -19.76
N ASP A 385 -0.73 -14.56 -20.70
CA ASP A 385 -0.82 -16.00 -20.45
C ASP A 385 0.27 -16.52 -19.50
N TYR A 386 1.45 -15.90 -19.51
CA TYR A 386 2.50 -16.18 -18.52
C TYR A 386 2.01 -15.85 -17.10
N LEU A 387 1.44 -14.68 -16.92
CA LEU A 387 0.90 -14.21 -15.65
C LEU A 387 -0.31 -15.04 -15.20
N GLU A 388 -1.16 -15.46 -16.13
CA GLU A 388 -2.32 -16.32 -15.85
C GLU A 388 -1.87 -17.71 -15.36
N ARG A 389 -0.82 -18.29 -15.96
CA ARG A 389 -0.27 -19.58 -15.51
C ARG A 389 0.33 -19.48 -14.09
N ALA A 390 1.07 -18.40 -13.81
CA ALA A 390 1.57 -18.14 -12.46
C ALA A 390 0.43 -18.03 -11.41
N TRP A 391 -0.68 -17.41 -11.79
CA TRP A 391 -1.90 -17.36 -11.00
C TRP A 391 -2.51 -18.75 -10.76
N GLN A 392 -2.62 -19.56 -11.83
CA GLN A 392 -3.19 -20.90 -11.74
C GLN A 392 -2.39 -21.81 -10.82
N ASP A 393 -1.04 -21.75 -10.81
CA ASP A 393 -0.21 -22.51 -9.87
C ASP A 393 -0.56 -22.17 -8.43
N ALA A 394 -0.66 -20.89 -8.09
CA ALA A 394 -0.99 -20.47 -6.73
C ALA A 394 -2.42 -20.88 -6.31
N THR A 395 -3.39 -20.90 -7.22
CA THR A 395 -4.74 -21.38 -6.94
C THR A 395 -4.81 -22.88 -6.69
N LEU A 396 -3.82 -23.63 -7.20
CA LEU A 396 -3.64 -25.07 -6.95
C LEU A 396 -2.79 -25.37 -5.70
N GLY A 397 -2.49 -24.33 -4.89
CA GLY A 397 -1.69 -24.47 -3.67
C GLY A 397 -0.21 -24.71 -3.92
N ARG A 398 0.34 -24.17 -5.00
CA ARG A 398 1.77 -24.26 -5.32
C ARG A 398 2.35 -22.87 -5.55
N PRO A 399 3.59 -22.57 -5.13
CA PRO A 399 4.32 -21.42 -5.63
C PRO A 399 4.41 -21.46 -7.15
N ALA A 400 4.30 -20.31 -7.83
CA ALA A 400 4.39 -20.24 -9.27
C ALA A 400 5.71 -20.81 -9.78
N GLU A 401 5.65 -21.69 -10.77
CA GLU A 401 6.83 -22.25 -11.44
C GLU A 401 7.58 -21.19 -12.25
N HIS A 402 6.82 -20.24 -12.82
CA HIS A 402 7.36 -19.12 -13.56
C HIS A 402 6.74 -17.82 -13.01
N PRO A 403 7.27 -17.28 -11.89
CA PRO A 403 6.70 -16.10 -11.27
C PRO A 403 6.90 -14.84 -12.13
N TYR A 404 5.92 -13.93 -12.08
CA TYR A 404 6.15 -12.55 -12.39
C TYR A 404 7.20 -11.97 -11.44
N VAL A 405 8.17 -11.26 -11.96
CA VAL A 405 9.25 -10.62 -11.20
C VAL A 405 9.33 -9.14 -11.55
N GLU A 406 9.29 -8.29 -10.54
CA GLU A 406 9.65 -6.88 -10.63
C GLU A 406 10.80 -6.63 -9.65
N ALA A 407 11.98 -6.31 -10.19
CA ALA A 407 13.21 -6.12 -9.46
C ALA A 407 13.61 -4.66 -9.43
N GLU A 408 13.99 -4.16 -8.26
CA GLU A 408 14.49 -2.80 -8.06
C GLU A 408 15.83 -2.83 -7.35
N LEU A 409 16.68 -1.84 -7.67
CA LEU A 409 18.00 -1.64 -7.04
C LEU A 409 18.02 -0.30 -6.29
N PRO A 410 17.28 -0.17 -5.16
CA PRO A 410 17.11 1.11 -4.49
C PRO A 410 18.42 1.76 -4.04
N SER A 411 19.47 0.98 -3.78
CA SER A 411 20.81 1.52 -3.45
C SER A 411 21.50 2.24 -4.62
N ALA A 412 21.05 2.03 -5.87
CA ALA A 412 21.52 2.82 -7.01
C ALA A 412 21.02 4.29 -6.97
N VAL A 413 19.89 4.52 -6.30
CA VAL A 413 19.30 5.86 -6.11
C VAL A 413 19.65 6.43 -4.74
N ASP A 414 19.78 5.57 -3.73
CA ASP A 414 19.97 5.93 -2.32
C ASP A 414 21.16 5.20 -1.70
N ALA A 415 22.32 5.84 -1.73
CA ALA A 415 23.54 5.30 -1.13
C ALA A 415 23.48 5.15 0.42
N THR A 416 22.44 5.67 1.08
CA THR A 416 22.30 5.50 2.55
C THR A 416 21.80 4.11 2.95
N LEU A 417 21.42 3.28 1.99
CA LEU A 417 20.92 1.93 2.24
C LEU A 417 22.04 0.91 2.52
N THR A 418 23.29 1.22 2.16
CA THR A 418 24.45 0.39 2.49
C THR A 418 25.54 1.24 3.14
N ASP A 419 26.36 0.63 4.00
CA ASP A 419 27.50 1.29 4.66
C ASP A 419 28.82 1.02 3.93
N ASP A 420 28.80 0.22 2.85
CA ASP A 420 29.93 -0.24 2.06
C ASP A 420 29.57 -0.32 0.56
N ASP A 421 30.41 -0.97 -0.24
CA ASP A 421 30.24 -1.09 -1.70
C ASP A 421 29.21 -2.15 -2.13
N ARG A 422 28.45 -2.75 -1.18
CA ARG A 422 27.39 -3.70 -1.49
C ARG A 422 26.14 -2.97 -2.02
N TRP A 423 25.26 -3.77 -2.64
CA TRP A 423 24.03 -3.28 -3.24
C TRP A 423 22.83 -3.94 -2.59
N VAL A 424 21.78 -3.19 -2.36
CA VAL A 424 20.48 -3.70 -1.94
C VAL A 424 19.59 -3.81 -3.17
N MET A 425 19.09 -5.02 -3.43
CA MET A 425 18.08 -5.29 -4.44
C MET A 425 16.81 -5.82 -3.77
N THR A 426 15.69 -5.49 -4.32
CA THR A 426 14.41 -6.00 -3.86
C THR A 426 13.58 -6.47 -5.04
N MET A 427 12.89 -7.62 -4.89
CA MET A 427 11.99 -8.12 -5.91
C MET A 427 10.59 -8.23 -5.32
N PHE A 428 9.62 -7.64 -6.01
CA PHE A 428 8.21 -7.94 -5.83
C PHE A 428 7.82 -9.02 -6.84
N THR A 429 7.23 -10.10 -6.35
CA THR A 429 6.94 -11.26 -7.20
C THR A 429 5.56 -11.82 -6.94
N GLN A 430 4.97 -12.50 -7.92
CA GLN A 430 3.69 -13.20 -7.83
C GLN A 430 3.69 -14.43 -8.76
N TYR A 431 3.08 -15.56 -8.35
CA TYR A 431 2.25 -15.72 -7.17
C TYR A 431 2.82 -16.79 -6.23
N GLY A 432 2.58 -16.56 -4.93
CA GLY A 432 2.70 -17.60 -3.91
C GLY A 432 1.33 -17.93 -3.31
N PRO A 433 1.08 -19.17 -2.86
CA PRO A 433 -0.17 -19.54 -2.18
C PRO A 433 -0.29 -18.80 -0.84
N PRO A 434 -1.55 -18.43 -0.41
CA PRO A 434 -1.75 -17.62 0.77
C PRO A 434 -1.61 -18.38 2.10
N ASN A 435 -1.70 -19.72 2.08
CA ASN A 435 -1.73 -20.51 3.30
C ASN A 435 -0.36 -21.15 3.61
N GLU A 436 0.03 -21.18 4.89
CA GLU A 436 1.30 -21.80 5.32
C GLU A 436 1.41 -23.28 4.93
N GLN A 437 0.33 -24.04 5.01
CA GLN A 437 0.31 -25.46 4.67
C GLN A 437 0.61 -25.77 3.20
N ASP A 438 0.49 -24.79 2.33
CA ASP A 438 0.77 -24.91 0.90
C ASP A 438 2.27 -24.70 0.59
N TRP A 439 3.05 -24.26 1.59
CA TRP A 439 4.50 -24.09 1.51
C TRP A 439 5.21 -25.29 2.14
N LYS A 440 5.81 -26.12 1.33
CA LYS A 440 6.62 -27.25 1.79
C LYS A 440 8.00 -26.76 2.27
N PRO A 441 8.69 -27.54 3.12
CA PRO A 441 10.07 -27.23 3.48
C PRO A 441 10.95 -27.00 2.25
N GLY A 442 11.68 -25.89 2.20
CA GLY A 442 12.54 -25.50 1.09
C GLY A 442 11.82 -24.82 -0.09
N ASP A 443 10.48 -24.65 -0.06
CA ASP A 443 9.77 -23.98 -1.16
C ASP A 443 10.11 -22.48 -1.25
N ARG A 444 10.31 -21.81 -0.10
CA ARG A 444 10.71 -20.39 -0.08
C ARG A 444 12.07 -20.19 -0.72
N GLU A 445 13.03 -21.04 -0.37
CA GLU A 445 14.38 -21.02 -0.94
C GLU A 445 14.34 -21.28 -2.45
N ARG A 446 13.62 -22.32 -2.89
CA ARG A 446 13.46 -22.64 -4.33
C ARG A 446 12.76 -21.51 -5.09
N TYR A 447 11.74 -20.90 -4.50
CA TYR A 447 11.04 -19.77 -5.13
C TYR A 447 11.99 -18.58 -5.32
N GLY A 448 12.81 -18.29 -4.30
CA GLY A 448 13.86 -17.26 -4.40
C GLY A 448 14.89 -17.57 -5.49
N ASP A 449 15.33 -18.84 -5.57
CA ASP A 449 16.22 -19.30 -6.65
C ASP A 449 15.59 -19.10 -8.01
N THR A 450 14.32 -19.50 -8.18
CA THR A 450 13.58 -19.30 -9.44
C THR A 450 13.48 -17.82 -9.83
N CYS A 451 13.23 -16.91 -8.88
CA CYS A 451 13.19 -15.47 -9.18
C CYS A 451 14.55 -14.94 -9.65
N ILE A 452 15.64 -15.37 -9.00
CA ILE A 452 17.01 -15.02 -9.39
C ILE A 452 17.34 -15.59 -10.77
N GLU A 453 16.99 -16.85 -11.05
CA GLU A 453 17.17 -17.50 -12.35
C GLU A 453 16.40 -16.78 -13.47
N GLN A 454 15.15 -16.34 -13.22
CA GLN A 454 14.40 -15.59 -14.22
C GLN A 454 15.12 -14.29 -14.61
N LEU A 455 15.65 -13.55 -13.63
CA LEU A 455 16.38 -12.30 -13.91
C LEU A 455 17.77 -12.58 -14.52
N SER A 456 18.42 -13.69 -14.15
CA SER A 456 19.74 -14.07 -14.66
C SER A 456 19.75 -14.37 -16.18
N ARG A 457 18.60 -14.68 -16.76
CA ARG A 457 18.46 -14.80 -18.23
C ARG A 457 18.84 -13.52 -18.97
N PHE A 458 18.74 -12.39 -18.29
CA PHE A 458 19.05 -11.06 -18.81
C PHE A 458 20.26 -10.44 -18.13
N ALA A 459 20.58 -10.84 -16.91
CA ALA A 459 21.72 -10.39 -16.13
C ALA A 459 22.51 -11.59 -15.56
N PRO A 460 23.34 -12.27 -16.37
CA PRO A 460 23.97 -13.55 -16.02
C PRO A 460 24.87 -13.53 -14.79
N ASN A 461 25.38 -12.35 -14.42
CA ASN A 461 26.21 -12.21 -13.20
C ASN A 461 25.42 -12.27 -11.89
N LEU A 462 24.09 -12.15 -11.94
CA LEU A 462 23.27 -11.99 -10.73
C LEU A 462 23.40 -13.15 -9.75
N PRO A 463 23.33 -14.43 -10.14
CA PRO A 463 23.44 -15.55 -9.19
C PRO A 463 24.74 -15.51 -8.36
N ASP A 464 25.87 -15.18 -8.99
CA ASP A 464 27.17 -15.10 -8.33
C ASP A 464 27.32 -13.82 -7.48
N ALA A 465 26.52 -12.80 -7.74
CA ALA A 465 26.53 -11.54 -7.01
C ALA A 465 25.75 -11.60 -5.69
N VAL A 466 24.85 -12.57 -5.49
CA VAL A 466 24.01 -12.67 -4.29
C VAL A 466 24.83 -13.04 -3.07
N LEU A 467 24.89 -12.16 -2.07
CA LEU A 467 25.54 -12.38 -0.78
C LEU A 467 24.55 -12.83 0.29
N GLU A 468 23.38 -12.20 0.34
CA GLU A 468 22.35 -12.41 1.34
C GLU A 468 20.97 -12.44 0.70
N ARG A 469 20.04 -13.20 1.27
CA ARG A 469 18.68 -13.33 0.75
C ARG A 469 17.64 -13.51 1.86
N GLU A 470 16.52 -12.82 1.74
CA GLU A 470 15.29 -13.06 2.48
C GLU A 470 14.14 -13.29 1.50
N VAL A 471 13.32 -14.32 1.74
CA VAL A 471 12.08 -14.58 0.99
C VAL A 471 10.91 -14.55 1.95
N LEU A 472 9.98 -13.64 1.71
CA LEU A 472 8.76 -13.47 2.51
C LEU A 472 7.55 -13.90 1.69
N ALA A 473 7.01 -15.06 2.00
CA ALA A 473 5.77 -15.58 1.45
C ALA A 473 4.56 -14.88 2.11
N PRO A 474 3.33 -15.00 1.55
CA PRO A 474 2.13 -14.41 2.14
C PRO A 474 1.94 -14.71 3.64
N PRO A 475 2.17 -15.93 4.16
CA PRO A 475 2.10 -16.19 5.60
C PRO A 475 3.16 -15.44 6.43
N ASP A 476 4.34 -15.16 5.86
CA ASP A 476 5.38 -14.38 6.53
C ASP A 476 4.98 -12.90 6.62
N LEU A 477 4.35 -12.37 5.57
CA LEU A 477 3.80 -11.01 5.56
C LEU A 477 2.71 -10.84 6.64
N GLU A 478 1.87 -11.87 6.84
CA GLU A 478 0.90 -11.88 7.94
C GLU A 478 1.59 -11.90 9.30
N ARG A 479 2.49 -12.83 9.51
CA ARG A 479 3.18 -13.05 10.79
C ARG A 479 4.00 -11.83 11.22
N ILE A 480 4.73 -11.22 10.30
CA ILE A 480 5.66 -10.10 10.60
C ILE A 480 4.91 -8.77 10.68
N PHE A 481 4.06 -8.47 9.70
CA PHE A 481 3.47 -7.14 9.53
C PHE A 481 1.98 -7.08 9.90
N GLY A 482 1.34 -8.22 10.21
CA GLY A 482 -0.10 -8.29 10.48
C GLY A 482 -0.96 -8.10 9.23
N LEU A 483 -0.42 -8.41 8.06
CA LEU A 483 -1.16 -8.39 6.79
C LEU A 483 -1.93 -9.70 6.65
N GLN A 484 -3.14 -9.76 7.20
CA GLN A 484 -3.94 -10.99 7.22
C GLN A 484 -4.07 -11.65 5.84
N GLY A 485 -3.81 -12.96 5.78
CA GLY A 485 -3.77 -13.76 4.55
C GLY A 485 -2.67 -13.32 3.58
N GLY A 486 -1.68 -12.57 4.03
CA GLY A 486 -0.63 -11.98 3.20
C GLY A 486 -1.10 -10.86 2.26
N SER A 487 -2.34 -10.37 2.43
CA SER A 487 -2.89 -9.32 1.57
C SER A 487 -2.25 -7.97 1.86
N ILE A 488 -1.45 -7.47 0.92
CA ILE A 488 -0.80 -6.16 1.03
C ILE A 488 -1.79 -4.98 1.01
N PHE A 489 -3.01 -5.22 0.55
CA PHE A 489 -4.12 -4.27 0.59
C PHE A 489 -4.99 -4.39 1.84
N GLN A 490 -4.69 -5.34 2.75
CA GLN A 490 -5.49 -5.65 3.94
C GLN A 490 -6.96 -5.97 3.60
N GLY A 491 -7.16 -6.84 2.63
CA GLY A 491 -8.43 -7.30 2.08
C GLY A 491 -8.38 -7.33 0.55
N GLU A 492 -9.00 -8.33 -0.05
CA GLU A 492 -9.05 -8.43 -1.50
C GLU A 492 -9.70 -7.20 -2.13
N GLN A 493 -9.22 -6.80 -3.31
CA GLN A 493 -9.81 -5.70 -4.08
C GLN A 493 -10.83 -6.23 -5.11
N GLY A 494 -11.71 -7.13 -4.67
CA GLY A 494 -12.84 -7.54 -5.47
C GLY A 494 -13.90 -6.44 -5.55
N LEU A 495 -14.72 -6.45 -6.61
CA LEU A 495 -15.79 -5.46 -6.81
C LEU A 495 -16.76 -5.36 -5.63
N ASP A 496 -16.92 -6.43 -4.87
CA ASP A 496 -17.75 -6.56 -3.68
C ASP A 496 -17.03 -6.14 -2.37
N GLN A 497 -15.75 -5.79 -2.42
CA GLN A 497 -14.94 -5.36 -1.27
C GLN A 497 -14.26 -4.00 -1.49
N MET A 498 -14.86 -3.12 -2.30
CA MET A 498 -14.34 -1.78 -2.58
C MET A 498 -15.28 -0.67 -2.17
N ALA A 499 -14.75 0.54 -2.04
CA ALA A 499 -15.47 1.78 -1.73
C ALA A 499 -16.38 1.64 -0.50
N PHE A 500 -17.69 1.79 -0.67
CA PHE A 500 -18.69 1.70 0.40
C PHE A 500 -18.94 0.28 0.92
N MET A 501 -18.37 -0.75 0.28
CA MET A 501 -18.39 -2.14 0.76
C MET A 501 -17.15 -2.48 1.59
N ARG A 502 -16.19 -1.55 1.75
CA ARG A 502 -14.91 -1.85 2.38
C ARG A 502 -14.77 -1.24 3.79
N PRO A 503 -14.56 -2.02 4.84
CA PRO A 503 -14.57 -3.51 4.89
C PRO A 503 -16.00 -4.10 4.93
N HIS A 504 -16.99 -3.29 5.28
CA HIS A 504 -18.40 -3.59 5.38
C HIS A 504 -19.21 -2.29 5.25
N PRO A 505 -20.44 -2.27 4.67
CA PRO A 505 -21.21 -1.04 4.48
C PRO A 505 -21.38 -0.19 5.75
N GLU A 506 -21.58 -0.82 6.90
CA GLU A 506 -21.74 -0.12 8.19
C GLU A 506 -20.41 0.36 8.79
N LEU A 507 -19.26 -0.11 8.29
CA LEU A 507 -17.92 0.27 8.74
C LEU A 507 -17.17 1.15 7.72
N ALA A 508 -17.74 1.34 6.52
CA ALA A 508 -17.09 2.03 5.40
C ALA A 508 -16.83 3.53 5.65
N GLN A 509 -17.48 4.12 6.65
CA GLN A 509 -17.27 5.51 7.07
C GLN A 509 -16.37 5.62 8.31
N TYR A 510 -15.50 4.64 8.54
CA TYR A 510 -14.50 4.58 9.62
C TYR A 510 -15.07 4.42 11.04
N ALA A 511 -16.25 4.95 11.35
CA ALA A 511 -16.93 4.72 12.63
C ALA A 511 -17.48 3.29 12.67
N THR A 512 -17.55 2.72 13.87
CA THR A 512 -18.17 1.41 14.13
C THR A 512 -19.46 1.55 14.94
N PRO A 513 -20.27 0.48 15.09
CA PRO A 513 -21.40 0.45 16.02
C PRO A 513 -21.01 0.61 17.50
N VAL A 514 -19.75 0.34 17.85
CA VAL A 514 -19.23 0.59 19.19
C VAL A 514 -18.85 2.08 19.28
N ASP A 515 -19.54 2.82 20.11
CA ASP A 515 -19.29 4.26 20.29
C ASP A 515 -17.81 4.53 20.66
N GLY A 516 -17.20 5.50 20.00
CA GLY A 516 -15.80 5.85 20.25
C GLY A 516 -14.77 4.92 19.61
N LEU A 517 -15.17 3.81 18.98
CA LEU A 517 -14.29 2.93 18.22
C LEU A 517 -14.33 3.28 16.72
N TYR A 518 -13.15 3.47 16.14
CA TYR A 518 -12.96 3.80 14.72
C TYR A 518 -11.94 2.87 14.09
N LEU A 519 -12.06 2.66 12.77
CA LEU A 519 -11.06 1.99 11.93
C LEU A 519 -10.25 3.03 11.16
N CYS A 520 -8.93 2.94 11.15
CA CYS A 520 -8.06 3.87 10.42
C CYS A 520 -7.00 3.17 9.56
N GLY A 521 -7.00 1.82 9.51
CA GLY A 521 -6.06 1.02 8.75
C GLY A 521 -6.40 0.88 7.27
N ALA A 522 -5.49 0.32 6.48
CA ALA A 522 -5.63 0.10 5.04
C ALA A 522 -6.76 -0.86 4.64
N GLY A 523 -7.31 -1.62 5.60
CA GLY A 523 -8.52 -2.44 5.39
C GLY A 523 -9.79 -1.62 5.17
N THR A 524 -9.79 -0.29 5.37
CA THR A 524 -10.91 0.62 5.10
C THR A 524 -10.79 1.29 3.73
N HIS A 525 -11.83 2.02 3.30
CA HIS A 525 -11.76 2.87 2.10
C HIS A 525 -10.56 3.87 2.20
N PRO A 526 -9.84 4.18 1.13
CA PRO A 526 -9.97 3.68 -0.24
C PRO A 526 -9.29 2.32 -0.49
N GLY A 527 -8.64 1.73 0.48
CA GLY A 527 -7.92 0.49 0.38
C GLY A 527 -6.43 0.66 0.69
N GLY A 528 -5.65 -0.38 0.34
CA GLY A 528 -4.23 -0.45 0.60
C GLY A 528 -3.36 0.38 -0.33
N GLY A 529 -2.07 0.18 -0.23
CA GLY A 529 -1.03 1.05 -0.73
C GLY A 529 -0.55 2.03 0.35
N VAL A 530 0.63 2.63 0.17
CA VAL A 530 1.15 3.62 1.12
C VAL A 530 0.53 4.99 0.79
N THR A 531 -0.78 5.15 1.08
CA THR A 531 -1.56 6.34 0.70
C THR A 531 -1.67 7.38 1.81
N GLY A 532 -1.76 6.93 3.08
CA GLY A 532 -2.16 7.73 4.23
C GLY A 532 -3.66 8.10 4.28
N CYS A 533 -4.44 7.75 3.24
CA CYS A 533 -5.84 8.17 3.10
C CYS A 533 -6.74 7.67 4.22
N SER A 534 -6.63 6.39 4.59
CA SER A 534 -7.48 5.82 5.65
C SER A 534 -7.28 6.53 6.98
N GLY A 535 -6.02 6.81 7.34
CA GLY A 535 -5.69 7.57 8.54
C GLY A 535 -6.22 9.00 8.51
N HIS A 536 -6.03 9.70 7.38
CA HIS A 536 -6.57 11.04 7.15
C HIS A 536 -8.09 11.09 7.30
N ASN A 537 -8.79 10.21 6.60
CA ASN A 537 -10.25 10.20 6.56
C ASN A 537 -10.84 9.83 7.94
N ALA A 538 -10.26 8.83 8.62
CA ALA A 538 -10.66 8.44 9.97
C ALA A 538 -10.47 9.58 10.97
N ALA A 539 -9.32 10.28 10.95
CA ALA A 539 -9.09 11.43 11.81
C ALA A 539 -10.13 12.54 11.58
N HIS A 540 -10.45 12.85 10.34
CA HIS A 540 -11.47 13.84 10.00
C HIS A 540 -12.87 13.38 10.47
N ARG A 541 -13.20 12.10 10.37
CA ARG A 541 -14.45 11.54 10.90
C ARG A 541 -14.50 11.69 12.41
N ILE A 542 -13.48 11.29 13.14
CA ILE A 542 -13.38 11.44 14.61
C ILE A 542 -13.60 12.90 15.03
N LEU A 543 -12.90 13.83 14.38
CA LEU A 543 -13.02 15.26 14.67
C LEU A 543 -14.42 15.82 14.38
N LYS A 544 -15.07 15.37 13.30
CA LYS A 544 -16.43 15.72 12.93
C LYS A 544 -17.44 15.21 14.00
N ASP A 545 -17.30 13.99 14.46
CA ASP A 545 -18.19 13.40 15.43
C ASP A 545 -18.00 14.03 16.82
N ARG A 546 -16.78 14.29 17.26
CA ARG A 546 -16.50 15.05 18.50
C ARG A 546 -17.09 16.46 18.49
N ARG A 547 -17.04 17.18 17.36
CA ARG A 547 -17.67 18.50 17.21
C ARG A 547 -19.20 18.41 17.32
N ARG A 548 -19.80 17.36 16.78
CA ARG A 548 -21.27 17.11 16.88
C ARG A 548 -21.69 16.79 18.29
N ALA A 549 -20.94 16.00 19.03
CA ALA A 549 -21.21 15.66 20.43
C ALA A 549 -21.11 16.86 21.37
N ARG A 550 -20.27 17.85 21.07
CA ARG A 550 -20.10 19.08 21.86
C ARG A 550 -21.21 20.11 21.65
N ARG A 551 -22.13 19.96 20.68
CA ARG A 551 -23.22 20.94 20.41
C ARG A 551 -24.31 20.84 21.48
N PRO A 552 -24.69 21.95 22.19
CA PRO A 552 -25.54 21.93 23.40
C PRO A 552 -26.93 21.31 23.23
N TRP A 553 -27.53 21.43 22.03
CA TRP A 553 -28.88 20.94 21.76
C TRP A 553 -29.04 19.41 21.67
N ARG A 554 -27.91 18.67 21.51
CA ARG A 554 -27.94 17.19 21.54
C ARG A 554 -27.76 16.62 22.94
N ARG A 555 -27.13 17.35 23.88
CA ARG A 555 -27.06 16.95 25.29
C ARG A 555 -28.45 16.87 25.94
N ALA A 556 -29.41 17.71 25.53
CA ALA A 556 -30.78 17.71 26.05
C ALA A 556 -31.65 16.51 25.60
N LYS A 557 -31.24 15.76 24.54
CA LYS A 557 -31.96 14.55 24.09
C LYS A 557 -31.42 13.24 24.64
N ALA A 558 -30.21 13.22 25.20
CA ALA A 558 -29.63 12.04 25.83
C ALA A 558 -29.92 11.94 27.32
N SER A 559 -30.50 13.00 27.93
CA SER A 559 -30.92 13.06 29.33
C SER A 559 -32.45 13.09 29.50
N ALA A 560 -33.22 12.86 28.46
CA ALA A 560 -34.66 12.67 28.42
C ALA A 560 -35.01 11.26 27.87
#